data_6b5f697235f4358c8a57544ff03fba5c
#
_entry.id   6b5f697235f4358c8a57544ff03fba5c
#
_cell.length_a   1.000
_cell.length_b   1.000
_cell.length_c   1.000
_cell.angle_alpha   90.00
_cell.angle_beta   90.00
_cell.angle_gamma   90.00
#
_symmetry.space_group_name_H-M   'P 1'
#
loop_
_entity.id
_entity.type
_entity.pdbx_description
1 polymer ?
#
loop_
_entity_poly.entity_id
_entity_poly.type
_entity_poly.pdbx_seq_one_letter_code
_entity_poly.pdbx_strand_id
1 'polypeptide(L)'
;MQAPLLHVLGAGPWQVATVRRARSLGYRVLVTDGSADRPACAEADFHAVADITDPEATLTVARRHAIDGVLCDTTDNGVVAAAYVAQELSLPGPGLEAALNCTDKARMTACARAAGLRVPQSEKAGSPEQALAALGRLSVPCVVKPVDNQSGRGVSIVRAESDFDAAIALAFSSSRLRQLLVQEWVAGVELIVDAIVCDGAVHCLGIATKVAATDNATVATRITYGSLALPISPVLIIETNARLVQALGVRQGLVHAEYLVHGGVPVPIDVAARGGGVHIYPVVLPHVSGVDAMRAAIELALGRPCGLQPHPVPRAANIEFLRAPSGRIVAIDGLDIARAVPGVALLHLNLQVGDRSGAWHDKEQRLGHVITLAEVAEDAMAAGARAAEALRVRVE
;
A
#
# COMPACT_ATOMS: atom_id res chain seq x y z
N MET A 1 -29.14 14.34 17.54
CA MET A 1 -27.69 14.06 17.76
C MET A 1 -26.95 14.45 16.51
N GLN A 2 -25.78 15.06 16.64
CA GLN A 2 -24.93 15.41 15.51
C GLN A 2 -24.34 14.12 14.90
N ALA A 3 -24.16 14.09 13.57
CA ALA A 3 -23.53 12.93 12.91
C ALA A 3 -22.09 12.73 13.42
N PRO A 4 -21.63 11.47 13.59
CA PRO A 4 -20.27 11.18 14.01
C PRO A 4 -19.21 11.85 13.12
N LEU A 5 -18.09 12.25 13.72
CA LEU A 5 -16.97 12.89 13.06
C LEU A 5 -15.79 11.91 12.91
N LEU A 6 -15.52 11.50 11.69
CA LEU A 6 -14.35 10.70 11.34
C LEU A 6 -13.15 11.61 11.04
N HIS A 7 -12.02 11.37 11.70
CA HIS A 7 -10.75 12.02 11.41
C HIS A 7 -9.91 11.14 10.45
N VAL A 8 -9.65 11.62 9.24
CA VAL A 8 -8.82 10.93 8.25
C VAL A 8 -7.45 11.60 8.21
N LEU A 9 -6.38 10.81 8.39
CA LEU A 9 -5.00 11.27 8.31
C LEU A 9 -4.43 11.12 6.90
N GLY A 10 -3.91 12.24 6.40
CA GLY A 10 -3.58 12.43 5.00
C GLY A 10 -4.75 13.04 4.22
N ALA A 11 -4.45 13.93 3.30
CA ALA A 11 -5.45 14.58 2.45
C ALA A 11 -5.05 14.55 0.96
N GLY A 12 -4.18 13.63 0.57
CA GLY A 12 -3.77 13.42 -0.81
C GLY A 12 -4.89 12.89 -1.72
N PRO A 13 -4.59 12.65 -3.00
CA PRO A 13 -5.60 12.18 -3.96
C PRO A 13 -6.20 10.82 -3.59
N TRP A 14 -5.46 9.97 -2.88
CA TRP A 14 -5.94 8.64 -2.47
C TRP A 14 -6.99 8.70 -1.36
N GLN A 15 -6.96 9.71 -0.48
CA GLN A 15 -7.92 9.93 0.60
C GLN A 15 -9.26 10.51 0.12
N VAL A 16 -9.33 11.07 -1.08
CA VAL A 16 -10.57 11.62 -1.66
C VAL A 16 -11.70 10.58 -1.68
N ALA A 17 -11.38 9.35 -2.05
CA ALA A 17 -12.37 8.27 -2.09
C ALA A 17 -12.93 7.95 -0.69
N THR A 18 -12.07 7.91 0.32
CA THR A 18 -12.46 7.66 1.73
C THR A 18 -13.34 8.78 2.28
N VAL A 19 -12.96 10.04 2.04
CA VAL A 19 -13.74 11.22 2.44
C VAL A 19 -15.12 11.19 1.81
N ARG A 20 -15.20 10.99 0.49
CA ARG A 20 -16.48 10.90 -0.23
C ARG A 20 -17.33 9.74 0.27
N ARG A 21 -16.70 8.58 0.53
CA ARG A 21 -17.42 7.41 1.04
C ARG A 21 -17.97 7.64 2.43
N ALA A 22 -17.19 8.20 3.36
CA ALA A 22 -17.66 8.53 4.71
C ALA A 22 -18.84 9.51 4.68
N ARG A 23 -18.74 10.57 3.86
CA ARG A 23 -19.84 11.55 3.69
C ARG A 23 -21.10 10.91 3.08
N SER A 24 -20.95 10.00 2.12
CA SER A 24 -22.10 9.27 1.53
C SER A 24 -22.80 8.34 2.54
N LEU A 25 -22.10 7.92 3.60
CA LEU A 25 -22.64 7.16 4.71
C LEU A 25 -23.29 8.06 5.79
N GLY A 26 -23.27 9.38 5.60
CA GLY A 26 -23.86 10.37 6.51
C GLY A 26 -22.94 10.80 7.65
N TYR A 27 -21.64 10.52 7.58
CA TYR A 27 -20.65 10.95 8.55
C TYR A 27 -20.05 12.31 8.18
N ARG A 28 -19.66 13.08 9.18
CA ARG A 28 -18.83 14.26 8.99
C ARG A 28 -17.36 13.82 8.93
N VAL A 29 -16.57 14.54 8.17
CA VAL A 29 -15.15 14.21 7.97
C VAL A 29 -14.26 15.40 8.28
N LEU A 30 -13.27 15.18 9.15
CA LEU A 30 -12.11 16.02 9.34
C LEU A 30 -10.93 15.36 8.62
N VAL A 31 -10.18 16.12 7.82
CA VAL A 31 -8.89 15.66 7.28
C VAL A 31 -7.73 16.45 7.89
N THR A 32 -6.59 15.80 8.08
CA THR A 32 -5.34 16.45 8.50
C THR A 32 -4.21 16.07 7.56
N ASP A 33 -3.47 17.06 7.09
CA ASP A 33 -2.27 16.91 6.26
C ASP A 33 -1.29 18.04 6.57
N GLY A 34 -0.04 17.92 6.15
CA GLY A 34 0.96 18.98 6.27
C GLY A 34 0.68 20.22 5.40
N SER A 35 -0.31 20.18 4.50
CA SER A 35 -0.74 21.28 3.63
C SER A 35 -2.26 21.34 3.50
N ALA A 36 -2.80 22.55 3.49
CA ALA A 36 -4.24 22.81 3.26
C ALA A 36 -4.64 22.65 1.77
N ASP A 37 -3.69 22.67 0.85
CA ASP A 37 -3.94 22.64 -0.61
C ASP A 37 -4.03 21.21 -1.16
N ARG A 38 -4.35 20.25 -0.30
CA ARG A 38 -4.49 18.85 -0.70
C ARG A 38 -5.89 18.54 -1.19
N PRO A 39 -6.04 17.65 -2.19
CA PRO A 39 -7.34 17.39 -2.84
C PRO A 39 -8.46 16.98 -1.89
N ALA A 40 -8.19 16.17 -0.87
CA ALA A 40 -9.22 15.73 0.07
C ALA A 40 -9.66 16.84 1.05
N CYS A 41 -8.89 17.94 1.21
CA CYS A 41 -9.31 19.08 2.01
C CYS A 41 -10.57 19.74 1.44
N ALA A 42 -10.69 19.82 0.11
CA ALA A 42 -11.87 20.39 -0.55
C ALA A 42 -13.13 19.51 -0.46
N GLU A 43 -12.96 18.22 -0.15
CA GLU A 43 -14.05 17.25 -0.06
C GLU A 43 -14.55 17.05 1.37
N ALA A 44 -13.77 17.45 2.38
CA ALA A 44 -14.06 17.24 3.79
C ALA A 44 -14.94 18.36 4.37
N ASP A 45 -15.61 18.09 5.49
CA ASP A 45 -16.39 19.11 6.23
C ASP A 45 -15.47 20.05 7.03
N PHE A 46 -14.31 19.50 7.45
CA PHE A 46 -13.26 20.25 8.17
C PHE A 46 -11.89 19.79 7.68
N HIS A 47 -10.93 20.72 7.74
CA HIS A 47 -9.53 20.38 7.56
C HIS A 47 -8.65 21.11 8.58
N ALA A 48 -7.52 20.47 8.92
CA ALA A 48 -6.50 21.04 9.79
C ALA A 48 -5.10 20.79 9.18
N VAL A 49 -4.20 21.75 9.39
CA VAL A 49 -2.80 21.60 8.97
C VAL A 49 -1.99 21.14 10.17
N ALA A 50 -1.44 19.93 10.07
CA ALA A 50 -0.49 19.36 11.03
C ALA A 50 0.33 18.25 10.35
N ASP A 51 1.52 18.02 10.89
CA ASP A 51 2.34 16.89 10.46
C ASP A 51 1.70 15.57 10.94
N ILE A 52 1.19 14.77 10.02
CA ILE A 52 0.57 13.47 10.33
C ILE A 52 1.59 12.41 10.79
N THR A 53 2.88 12.71 10.74
CA THR A 53 3.93 11.85 11.33
C THR A 53 4.19 12.17 12.79
N ASP A 54 3.66 13.29 13.29
CA ASP A 54 3.71 13.70 14.70
C ASP A 54 2.42 13.29 15.44
N PRO A 55 2.47 12.27 16.32
CA PRO A 55 1.31 11.79 17.05
C PRO A 55 0.69 12.84 17.97
N GLU A 56 1.49 13.70 18.62
CA GLU A 56 1.00 14.73 19.56
C GLU A 56 0.31 15.87 18.82
N ALA A 57 0.87 16.31 17.68
CA ALA A 57 0.23 17.31 16.83
C ALA A 57 -1.13 16.80 16.33
N THR A 58 -1.18 15.54 15.89
CA THR A 58 -2.40 14.89 15.44
C THR A 58 -3.43 14.74 16.57
N LEU A 59 -3.00 14.34 17.78
CA LEU A 59 -3.86 14.24 18.95
C LEU A 59 -4.46 15.59 19.37
N THR A 60 -3.66 16.67 19.27
CA THR A 60 -4.13 18.04 19.55
C THR A 60 -5.26 18.43 18.61
N VAL A 61 -5.15 18.13 17.31
CA VAL A 61 -6.22 18.35 16.33
C VAL A 61 -7.45 17.51 16.67
N ALA A 62 -7.26 16.23 16.96
CA ALA A 62 -8.34 15.29 17.30
C ALA A 62 -9.15 15.74 18.51
N ARG A 63 -8.48 16.16 19.60
CA ARG A 63 -9.13 16.68 20.81
C ARG A 63 -9.90 17.97 20.57
N ARG A 64 -9.32 18.91 19.79
CA ARG A 64 -9.97 20.18 19.44
C ARG A 64 -11.29 19.97 18.72
N HIS A 65 -11.37 18.98 17.86
CA HIS A 65 -12.55 18.69 17.04
C HIS A 65 -13.51 17.68 17.68
N ALA A 66 -13.14 17.07 18.82
CA ALA A 66 -13.93 16.03 19.51
C ALA A 66 -14.40 14.93 18.54
N ILE A 67 -13.43 14.24 17.92
CA ILE A 67 -13.66 13.20 16.92
C ILE A 67 -14.30 11.95 17.54
N ASP A 68 -15.05 11.19 16.73
CA ASP A 68 -15.67 9.91 17.12
C ASP A 68 -14.90 8.70 16.58
N GLY A 69 -13.96 8.90 15.66
CA GLY A 69 -13.12 7.85 15.10
C GLY A 69 -11.93 8.44 14.35
N VAL A 70 -10.87 7.65 14.17
CA VAL A 70 -9.67 8.05 13.42
C VAL A 70 -9.23 6.94 12.46
N LEU A 71 -8.87 7.32 11.24
CA LEU A 71 -8.47 6.40 10.17
C LEU A 71 -7.27 6.96 9.39
N CYS A 72 -6.26 6.11 9.18
CA CYS A 72 -5.23 6.29 8.17
C CYS A 72 -5.35 5.14 7.17
N ASP A 73 -5.82 5.44 5.95
CA ASP A 73 -6.31 4.41 5.02
C ASP A 73 -5.29 3.94 3.98
N THR A 74 -4.42 4.81 3.47
CA THR A 74 -3.56 4.50 2.31
C THR A 74 -2.13 5.05 2.39
N THR A 75 -1.69 5.60 3.52
CA THR A 75 -0.32 6.08 3.72
C THR A 75 0.28 5.55 5.02
N ASP A 76 1.53 5.09 5.00
CA ASP A 76 2.22 4.64 6.22
C ASP A 76 2.56 5.80 7.16
N ASN A 77 2.67 7.01 6.62
CA ASN A 77 3.09 8.19 7.37
C ASN A 77 2.19 8.51 8.57
N GLY A 78 0.89 8.27 8.43
CA GLY A 78 -0.08 8.57 9.49
C GLY A 78 -0.49 7.37 10.34
N VAL A 79 -0.04 6.14 10.03
CA VAL A 79 -0.52 4.91 10.70
C VAL A 79 -0.22 4.93 12.18
N VAL A 80 1.00 5.29 12.57
CA VAL A 80 1.40 5.36 13.99
C VAL A 80 0.64 6.46 14.72
N ALA A 81 0.50 7.65 14.11
CA ALA A 81 -0.24 8.75 14.71
C ALA A 81 -1.74 8.42 14.85
N ALA A 82 -2.36 7.76 13.85
CA ALA A 82 -3.74 7.30 13.95
C ALA A 82 -3.93 6.31 15.10
N ALA A 83 -3.03 5.33 15.23
CA ALA A 83 -3.08 4.35 16.31
C ALA A 83 -2.85 4.97 17.69
N TYR A 84 -1.94 5.95 17.80
CA TYR A 84 -1.71 6.72 19.01
C TYR A 84 -2.96 7.53 19.41
N VAL A 85 -3.54 8.28 18.49
CA VAL A 85 -4.78 9.03 18.72
C VAL A 85 -5.91 8.11 19.16
N ALA A 86 -6.08 6.96 18.50
CA ALA A 86 -7.09 5.98 18.87
C ALA A 86 -6.89 5.49 20.32
N GLN A 87 -5.66 5.17 20.71
CA GLN A 87 -5.33 4.74 22.08
C GLN A 87 -5.61 5.85 23.11
N GLU A 88 -5.13 7.08 22.88
CA GLU A 88 -5.27 8.21 23.82
C GLU A 88 -6.72 8.66 24.03
N LEU A 89 -7.57 8.46 23.00
CA LEU A 89 -8.98 8.81 23.05
C LEU A 89 -9.89 7.60 23.31
N SER A 90 -9.32 6.42 23.59
CA SER A 90 -10.07 5.17 23.77
C SER A 90 -11.00 4.86 22.59
N LEU A 91 -10.56 5.19 21.37
CA LEU A 91 -11.26 4.90 20.12
C LEU A 91 -10.77 3.57 19.52
N PRO A 92 -11.58 2.95 18.67
CA PRO A 92 -11.17 1.76 17.93
C PRO A 92 -9.98 2.03 16.99
N GLY A 93 -9.08 1.04 16.86
CA GLY A 93 -7.92 1.16 15.98
C GLY A 93 -7.07 -0.12 15.92
N PRO A 94 -6.00 -0.13 15.13
CA PRO A 94 -5.16 -1.31 14.93
C PRO A 94 -4.37 -1.70 16.18
N GLY A 95 -4.19 -0.76 17.13
CA GLY A 95 -3.28 -0.85 18.27
C GLY A 95 -1.92 -0.19 17.96
N LEU A 96 -1.38 0.57 18.92
CA LEU A 96 -0.13 1.33 18.72
C LEU A 96 1.06 0.40 18.44
N GLU A 97 1.24 -0.67 19.22
CA GLU A 97 2.32 -1.63 18.98
C GLU A 97 2.20 -2.32 17.62
N ALA A 98 0.98 -2.64 17.18
CA ALA A 98 0.73 -3.21 15.86
C ALA A 98 1.11 -2.21 14.75
N ALA A 99 0.75 -0.94 14.90
CA ALA A 99 1.13 0.13 13.97
C ALA A 99 2.65 0.25 13.86
N LEU A 100 3.37 0.25 14.98
CA LEU A 100 4.84 0.26 15.02
C LEU A 100 5.45 -0.99 14.38
N ASN A 101 4.87 -2.18 14.62
CA ASN A 101 5.34 -3.42 14.03
C ASN A 101 5.13 -3.45 12.51
N CYS A 102 4.08 -2.83 12.00
CA CYS A 102 3.79 -2.76 10.56
C CYS A 102 4.57 -1.64 9.84
N THR A 103 5.06 -0.62 10.53
CA THR A 103 5.78 0.51 9.92
C THR A 103 7.31 0.38 9.99
N ASP A 104 7.85 -0.51 10.81
CA ASP A 104 9.28 -0.85 10.87
C ASP A 104 9.50 -2.29 10.36
N LYS A 105 10.16 -2.42 9.21
CA LYS A 105 10.43 -3.72 8.56
C LYS A 105 11.29 -4.66 9.41
N ALA A 106 12.14 -4.15 10.29
CA ALA A 106 12.92 -4.97 11.20
C ALA A 106 12.04 -5.55 12.31
N ARG A 107 11.11 -4.74 12.86
CA ARG A 107 10.11 -5.21 13.84
C ARG A 107 9.18 -6.24 13.21
N MET A 108 8.66 -5.96 12.01
CA MET A 108 7.83 -6.89 11.23
C MET A 108 8.53 -8.24 11.05
N THR A 109 9.79 -8.23 10.61
CA THR A 109 10.59 -9.45 10.41
C THR A 109 10.79 -10.21 11.73
N ALA A 110 11.02 -9.51 12.84
CA ALA A 110 11.16 -10.13 14.16
C ALA A 110 9.87 -10.81 14.63
N CYS A 111 8.71 -10.13 14.50
CA CYS A 111 7.39 -10.68 14.82
C CYS A 111 7.07 -11.91 13.96
N ALA A 112 7.31 -11.84 12.65
CA ALA A 112 7.10 -12.97 11.73
C ALA A 112 7.98 -14.18 12.10
N ARG A 113 9.25 -13.95 12.42
CA ARG A 113 10.18 -15.00 12.87
C ARG A 113 9.73 -15.64 14.19
N ALA A 114 9.31 -14.84 15.16
CA ALA A 114 8.81 -15.33 16.44
C ALA A 114 7.53 -16.18 16.28
N ALA A 115 6.70 -15.86 15.27
CA ALA A 115 5.54 -16.67 14.90
C ALA A 115 5.89 -17.95 14.10
N GLY A 116 7.18 -18.25 13.89
CA GLY A 116 7.63 -19.43 13.15
C GLY A 116 7.39 -19.34 11.64
N LEU A 117 7.24 -18.14 11.09
CA LEU A 117 7.18 -17.92 9.64
C LEU A 117 8.59 -17.85 9.07
N ARG A 118 8.76 -18.33 7.84
CA ARG A 118 10.00 -18.10 7.12
C ARG A 118 10.13 -16.61 6.82
N VAL A 119 11.25 -16.03 7.18
CA VAL A 119 11.61 -14.64 6.84
C VAL A 119 13.00 -14.63 6.21
N PRO A 120 13.31 -13.63 5.37
CA PRO A 120 14.67 -13.49 4.86
C PRO A 120 15.65 -13.27 6.02
N GLN A 121 16.86 -13.80 5.89
CA GLN A 121 17.95 -13.42 6.78
C GLN A 121 18.17 -11.91 6.63
N SER A 122 18.24 -11.18 7.75
CA SER A 122 18.31 -9.73 7.71
C SER A 122 19.04 -9.16 8.91
N GLU A 123 19.77 -8.08 8.66
CA GLU A 123 20.50 -7.32 9.68
C GLU A 123 20.15 -5.84 9.60
N LYS A 124 19.87 -5.23 10.75
CA LYS A 124 19.60 -3.80 10.87
C LYS A 124 20.91 -3.04 11.03
N ALA A 125 21.06 -1.93 10.34
CA ALA A 125 22.23 -1.07 10.41
C ALA A 125 21.85 0.40 10.64
N GLY A 126 22.52 1.05 11.57
CA GLY A 126 22.37 2.47 11.91
C GLY A 126 23.53 3.32 11.39
N SER A 127 24.53 2.71 10.74
CA SER A 127 25.64 3.42 10.11
C SER A 127 26.10 2.70 8.82
N PRO A 128 26.81 3.40 7.91
CA PRO A 128 27.40 2.77 6.72
C PRO A 128 28.33 1.61 7.05
N GLU A 129 29.15 1.72 8.09
CA GLU A 129 30.09 0.69 8.52
C GLU A 129 29.35 -0.58 8.98
N GLN A 130 28.25 -0.41 9.73
CA GLN A 130 27.41 -1.53 10.14
C GLN A 130 26.74 -2.19 8.92
N ALA A 131 26.32 -1.40 7.93
CA ALA A 131 25.73 -1.90 6.70
C ALA A 131 26.73 -2.71 5.88
N LEU A 132 27.95 -2.22 5.72
CA LEU A 132 29.05 -2.94 5.05
C LEU A 132 29.39 -4.24 5.77
N ALA A 133 29.45 -4.21 7.10
CA ALA A 133 29.68 -5.42 7.89
C ALA A 133 28.55 -6.45 7.74
N ALA A 134 27.29 -6.02 7.64
CA ALA A 134 26.13 -6.87 7.36
C ALA A 134 26.22 -7.48 5.94
N LEU A 135 26.59 -6.69 4.96
CA LEU A 135 26.80 -7.14 3.57
C LEU A 135 27.89 -8.22 3.46
N GLY A 136 28.98 -8.11 4.25
CA GLY A 136 30.02 -9.12 4.30
C GLY A 136 29.59 -10.46 4.89
N ARG A 137 28.46 -10.51 5.62
CA ARG A 137 27.87 -11.75 6.15
C ARG A 137 26.76 -12.33 5.28
N LEU A 138 26.14 -11.49 4.46
CA LEU A 138 25.12 -11.88 3.50
C LEU A 138 25.75 -11.91 2.11
N SER A 139 25.63 -13.02 1.40
CA SER A 139 26.14 -13.10 0.02
C SER A 139 25.24 -12.29 -0.94
N VAL A 140 25.84 -11.81 -2.04
CA VAL A 140 25.06 -11.25 -3.16
C VAL A 140 24.38 -12.37 -3.96
N PRO A 141 23.17 -12.14 -4.52
CA PRO A 141 22.42 -10.91 -4.43
C PRO A 141 21.77 -10.69 -3.05
N CYS A 142 21.69 -9.45 -2.62
CA CYS A 142 21.00 -9.03 -1.40
C CYS A 142 20.16 -7.77 -1.61
N VAL A 143 19.35 -7.41 -0.63
CA VAL A 143 18.50 -6.21 -0.66
C VAL A 143 18.95 -5.26 0.43
N VAL A 144 19.16 -4.00 0.05
CA VAL A 144 19.39 -2.89 0.98
C VAL A 144 18.16 -1.96 0.91
N LYS A 145 17.52 -1.71 2.06
CA LYS A 145 16.30 -0.90 2.11
C LYS A 145 16.18 -0.13 3.42
N PRO A 146 15.54 1.06 3.43
CA PRO A 146 15.21 1.75 4.67
C PRO A 146 14.22 0.91 5.50
N VAL A 147 14.29 1.01 6.84
CA VAL A 147 13.35 0.27 7.71
C VAL A 147 11.95 0.88 7.70
N ASP A 148 11.83 2.18 7.43
CA ASP A 148 10.66 3.04 7.69
C ASP A 148 10.10 3.75 6.44
N ASN A 149 10.33 3.21 5.24
CA ASN A 149 9.82 3.80 4.01
C ASN A 149 8.90 2.82 3.25
N GLN A 150 8.04 3.38 2.39
CA GLN A 150 7.03 2.67 1.62
C GLN A 150 7.28 2.81 0.10
N SER A 151 6.54 2.07 -0.70
CA SER A 151 6.49 2.23 -2.16
C SER A 151 7.81 1.94 -2.88
N GLY A 152 8.70 1.16 -2.27
CA GLY A 152 10.00 0.80 -2.85
C GLY A 152 11.04 1.93 -2.84
N ARG A 153 10.75 3.08 -2.21
CA ARG A 153 11.71 4.19 -2.10
C ARG A 153 12.92 3.78 -1.26
N GLY A 154 14.11 3.99 -1.82
CA GLY A 154 15.35 3.65 -1.15
C GLY A 154 15.70 2.16 -1.15
N VAL A 155 14.96 1.33 -1.89
CA VAL A 155 15.21 -0.11 -2.00
C VAL A 155 16.16 -0.38 -3.17
N SER A 156 17.24 -1.09 -2.90
CA SER A 156 18.20 -1.55 -3.91
C SER A 156 18.37 -3.06 -3.84
N ILE A 157 18.39 -3.71 -5.01
CA ILE A 157 18.83 -5.09 -5.15
C ILE A 157 20.29 -5.02 -5.56
N VAL A 158 21.17 -5.39 -4.63
CA VAL A 158 22.61 -5.37 -4.82
C VAL A 158 23.06 -6.71 -5.41
N ARG A 159 23.65 -6.67 -6.59
CA ARG A 159 24.10 -7.87 -7.33
C ARG A 159 25.62 -8.01 -7.37
N ALA A 160 26.34 -6.91 -7.12
CA ALA A 160 27.78 -6.88 -7.07
C ALA A 160 28.24 -5.98 -5.91
N GLU A 161 29.42 -6.25 -5.37
CA GLU A 161 29.99 -5.46 -4.27
C GLU A 161 30.23 -3.99 -4.65
N SER A 162 30.47 -3.72 -5.93
CA SER A 162 30.60 -2.34 -6.46
C SER A 162 29.37 -1.46 -6.24
N ASP A 163 28.21 -2.06 -6.00
CA ASP A 163 26.93 -1.34 -5.85
C ASP A 163 26.62 -0.99 -4.39
N PHE A 164 27.43 -1.46 -3.43
CA PHE A 164 27.17 -1.34 -1.99
C PHE A 164 27.05 0.11 -1.52
N ASP A 165 28.04 0.95 -1.85
CA ASP A 165 28.08 2.34 -1.38
C ASP A 165 26.86 3.14 -1.86
N ALA A 166 26.50 2.97 -3.13
CA ALA A 166 25.34 3.65 -3.72
C ALA A 166 24.03 3.16 -3.07
N ALA A 167 23.88 1.86 -2.83
CA ALA A 167 22.70 1.27 -2.20
C ALA A 167 22.54 1.73 -0.74
N ILE A 168 23.64 1.77 0.02
CA ILE A 168 23.68 2.25 1.40
C ILE A 168 23.30 3.74 1.47
N ALA A 169 23.93 4.57 0.63
CA ALA A 169 23.65 6.01 0.60
C ALA A 169 22.18 6.29 0.26
N LEU A 170 21.62 5.59 -0.74
CA LEU A 170 20.22 5.73 -1.13
C LEU A 170 19.28 5.30 0.00
N ALA A 171 19.54 4.17 0.68
CA ALA A 171 18.69 3.70 1.77
C ALA A 171 18.72 4.65 2.97
N PHE A 172 19.90 5.16 3.38
CA PHE A 172 20.01 6.13 4.47
C PHE A 172 19.35 7.48 4.15
N SER A 173 19.51 8.00 2.94
CA SER A 173 18.87 9.25 2.52
C SER A 173 17.35 9.14 2.46
N SER A 174 16.84 7.92 2.27
CA SER A 174 15.41 7.61 2.18
C SER A 174 14.76 7.23 3.53
N SER A 175 15.55 7.06 4.60
CA SER A 175 15.06 6.71 5.95
C SER A 175 14.96 7.94 6.84
N ARG A 176 13.80 8.15 7.46
CA ARG A 176 13.60 9.17 8.49
C ARG A 176 14.33 8.82 9.79
N LEU A 177 14.33 7.54 10.15
CA LEU A 177 15.02 7.02 11.32
C LEU A 177 16.53 6.86 11.12
N ARG A 178 17.03 7.13 9.89
CA ARG A 178 18.42 6.89 9.49
C ARG A 178 18.89 5.48 9.84
N GLN A 179 18.04 4.50 9.51
CA GLN A 179 18.28 3.08 9.72
C GLN A 179 17.89 2.31 8.47
N LEU A 180 18.68 1.31 8.15
CA LEU A 180 18.42 0.43 7.03
C LEU A 180 18.41 -1.06 7.45
N LEU A 181 17.86 -1.87 6.57
CA LEU A 181 17.88 -3.31 6.65
C LEU A 181 18.70 -3.83 5.47
N VAL A 182 19.72 -4.64 5.76
CA VAL A 182 20.41 -5.48 4.77
C VAL A 182 19.78 -6.86 4.85
N GLN A 183 19.33 -7.40 3.73
CA GLN A 183 18.47 -8.57 3.71
C GLN A 183 18.85 -9.52 2.59
N GLU A 184 18.76 -10.82 2.88
CA GLU A 184 18.86 -11.89 1.88
C GLU A 184 17.92 -11.61 0.69
N TRP A 185 18.42 -11.78 -0.54
CA TRP A 185 17.58 -11.80 -1.72
C TRP A 185 16.81 -13.11 -1.80
N VAL A 186 15.50 -13.04 -1.79
CA VAL A 186 14.61 -14.19 -1.98
C VAL A 186 14.06 -14.13 -3.40
N ALA A 187 14.44 -15.07 -4.24
CA ALA A 187 13.83 -15.23 -5.56
C ALA A 187 12.43 -15.84 -5.40
N GLY A 188 11.45 -15.34 -6.16
CA GLY A 188 10.09 -15.89 -6.09
C GLY A 188 9.08 -15.04 -6.83
N VAL A 189 7.84 -15.51 -6.83
CA VAL A 189 6.69 -14.76 -7.33
C VAL A 189 6.18 -13.85 -6.22
N GLU A 190 6.02 -12.59 -6.51
CA GLU A 190 5.49 -11.63 -5.54
C GLU A 190 3.97 -11.70 -5.50
N LEU A 191 3.43 -11.93 -4.30
CA LEU A 191 2.00 -11.92 -4.01
C LEU A 191 1.65 -10.77 -3.09
N ILE A 192 0.43 -10.25 -3.27
CA ILE A 192 -0.24 -9.32 -2.36
C ILE A 192 -1.41 -10.04 -1.72
N VAL A 193 -1.60 -9.85 -0.42
CA VAL A 193 -2.79 -10.27 0.31
C VAL A 193 -3.40 -9.03 0.98
N ASP A 194 -4.58 -8.63 0.50
CA ASP A 194 -5.37 -7.60 1.14
C ASP A 194 -6.38 -8.23 2.08
N ALA A 195 -6.47 -7.70 3.28
CA ALA A 195 -7.35 -8.21 4.33
C ALA A 195 -7.97 -7.08 5.15
N ILE A 196 -9.03 -7.42 5.86
CA ILE A 196 -9.59 -6.60 6.94
C ILE A 196 -9.62 -7.41 8.22
N VAL A 197 -9.28 -6.78 9.32
CA VAL A 197 -9.32 -7.38 10.65
C VAL A 197 -10.51 -6.81 11.40
N CYS A 198 -11.39 -7.68 11.86
CA CYS A 198 -12.56 -7.33 12.67
C CYS A 198 -12.45 -8.11 14.00
N ASP A 199 -12.30 -7.40 15.11
CA ASP A 199 -12.16 -7.98 16.45
C ASP A 199 -11.09 -9.12 16.53
N GLY A 200 -9.96 -8.91 15.86
CA GLY A 200 -8.86 -9.87 15.78
C GLY A 200 -9.04 -10.99 14.75
N ALA A 201 -10.22 -11.14 14.17
CA ALA A 201 -10.45 -12.08 13.07
C ALA A 201 -9.98 -11.48 11.74
N VAL A 202 -9.11 -12.19 11.03
CA VAL A 202 -8.52 -11.76 9.76
C VAL A 202 -9.34 -12.29 8.60
N HIS A 203 -9.92 -11.40 7.81
CA HIS A 203 -10.72 -11.73 6.64
C HIS A 203 -9.97 -11.34 5.38
N CYS A 204 -9.55 -12.32 4.57
CA CYS A 204 -8.93 -12.09 3.28
C CYS A 204 -9.96 -11.50 2.30
N LEU A 205 -9.62 -10.38 1.68
CA LEU A 205 -10.45 -9.70 0.67
C LEU A 205 -9.96 -9.96 -0.75
N GLY A 206 -8.68 -10.27 -0.92
CA GLY A 206 -8.12 -10.56 -2.23
C GLY A 206 -6.67 -11.00 -2.18
N ILE A 207 -6.31 -11.84 -3.15
CA ILE A 207 -4.92 -12.25 -3.40
C ILE A 207 -4.59 -11.80 -4.82
N ALA A 208 -3.43 -11.16 -4.97
CA ALA A 208 -2.94 -10.72 -6.27
C ALA A 208 -1.52 -11.23 -6.53
N THR A 209 -1.22 -11.43 -7.81
CA THR A 209 0.16 -11.53 -8.29
C THR A 209 0.66 -10.15 -8.70
N LYS A 210 1.94 -9.89 -8.46
CA LYS A 210 2.60 -8.63 -8.81
C LYS A 210 3.75 -8.93 -9.78
N VAL A 211 3.72 -8.29 -10.95
CA VAL A 211 4.75 -8.43 -11.98
C VAL A 211 5.63 -7.19 -11.93
N ALA A 212 6.92 -7.41 -11.71
CA ALA A 212 7.91 -6.34 -11.70
C ALA A 212 8.34 -5.91 -13.10
N ALA A 213 8.86 -4.70 -13.21
CA ALA A 213 9.51 -4.24 -14.42
C ALA A 213 10.84 -4.98 -14.66
N THR A 214 11.16 -5.24 -15.91
CA THR A 214 12.38 -5.96 -16.30
C THR A 214 13.65 -5.14 -16.01
N ASP A 215 13.53 -3.83 -16.09
CA ASP A 215 14.61 -2.86 -15.84
C ASP A 215 14.70 -2.43 -14.37
N ASN A 216 13.65 -2.63 -13.58
CA ASN A 216 13.64 -2.35 -12.13
C ASN A 216 12.69 -3.29 -11.38
N ALA A 217 13.22 -4.30 -10.74
CA ALA A 217 12.43 -5.30 -10.02
C ALA A 217 11.72 -4.76 -8.76
N THR A 218 11.99 -3.52 -8.34
CA THR A 218 11.29 -2.88 -7.21
C THR A 218 10.00 -2.15 -7.64
N VAL A 219 9.78 -2.01 -8.96
CA VAL A 219 8.63 -1.30 -9.52
C VAL A 219 7.73 -2.25 -10.29
N ALA A 220 6.48 -2.40 -9.87
CA ALA A 220 5.52 -3.23 -10.56
C ALA A 220 5.04 -2.59 -11.88
N THR A 221 4.87 -3.43 -12.90
CA THR A 221 4.18 -3.10 -14.16
C THR A 221 2.72 -3.49 -14.14
N ARG A 222 2.37 -4.52 -13.33
CA ARG A 222 1.01 -5.04 -13.25
C ARG A 222 0.74 -5.69 -11.90
N ILE A 223 -0.51 -5.57 -11.45
CA ILE A 223 -1.05 -6.31 -10.30
C ILE A 223 -2.36 -6.94 -10.75
N THR A 224 -2.50 -8.27 -10.58
CA THR A 224 -3.69 -8.99 -11.02
C THR A 224 -4.30 -9.78 -9.87
N TYR A 225 -5.56 -9.50 -9.56
CA TYR A 225 -6.40 -10.20 -8.58
C TYR A 225 -7.25 -11.27 -9.26
N GLY A 226 -7.58 -12.32 -8.52
CA GLY A 226 -8.44 -13.41 -8.99
C GLY A 226 -7.67 -14.68 -9.29
N SER A 227 -8.35 -15.65 -9.91
CA SER A 227 -7.84 -17.02 -10.09
C SER A 227 -6.79 -17.13 -11.21
N LEU A 228 -5.61 -16.59 -10.97
CA LEU A 228 -4.42 -17.02 -11.70
C LEU A 228 -3.88 -18.31 -11.05
N ALA A 229 -3.08 -19.06 -11.80
CA ALA A 229 -2.29 -20.16 -11.22
C ALA A 229 -1.30 -19.56 -10.22
N LEU A 230 -1.71 -19.53 -8.95
CA LEU A 230 -0.83 -19.07 -7.88
C LEU A 230 0.29 -20.10 -7.65
N PRO A 231 1.51 -19.66 -7.31
CA PRO A 231 2.63 -20.55 -7.02
C PRO A 231 2.48 -21.27 -5.66
N ILE A 232 1.31 -21.13 -5.02
CA ILE A 232 0.99 -21.66 -3.69
C ILE A 232 -0.52 -21.87 -3.57
N SER A 233 -0.93 -22.78 -2.69
CA SER A 233 -2.34 -22.93 -2.33
C SER A 233 -2.92 -21.64 -1.74
N PRO A 234 -4.09 -21.16 -2.22
CA PRO A 234 -4.78 -20.02 -1.61
C PRO A 234 -5.02 -20.19 -0.11
N VAL A 235 -5.33 -21.39 0.35
CA VAL A 235 -5.55 -21.67 1.78
C VAL A 235 -4.26 -21.40 2.57
N LEU A 236 -3.12 -21.88 2.10
CA LEU A 236 -1.84 -21.72 2.81
C LEU A 236 -1.41 -20.24 2.90
N ILE A 237 -1.58 -19.47 1.84
CA ILE A 237 -1.22 -18.03 1.90
C ILE A 237 -2.19 -17.24 2.80
N ILE A 238 -3.49 -17.57 2.82
CA ILE A 238 -4.48 -16.96 3.71
C ILE A 238 -4.16 -17.28 5.17
N GLU A 239 -3.88 -18.53 5.50
CA GLU A 239 -3.49 -18.96 6.85
C GLU A 239 -2.17 -18.30 7.30
N THR A 240 -1.19 -18.23 6.39
CA THR A 240 0.09 -17.53 6.67
C THR A 240 -0.13 -16.06 6.95
N ASN A 241 -0.98 -15.40 6.16
CA ASN A 241 -1.32 -14.00 6.37
C ASN A 241 -2.04 -13.79 7.70
N ALA A 242 -2.99 -14.65 8.06
CA ALA A 242 -3.68 -14.55 9.34
C ALA A 242 -2.70 -14.71 10.53
N ARG A 243 -1.78 -15.67 10.47
CA ARG A 243 -0.72 -15.85 11.49
C ARG A 243 0.20 -14.63 11.58
N LEU A 244 0.61 -14.06 10.44
CA LEU A 244 1.45 -12.86 10.41
C LEU A 244 0.74 -11.66 11.04
N VAL A 245 -0.49 -11.38 10.63
CA VAL A 245 -1.30 -10.25 11.12
C VAL A 245 -1.56 -10.36 12.62
N GLN A 246 -1.85 -11.58 13.12
CA GLN A 246 -1.99 -11.85 14.55
C GLN A 246 -0.67 -11.65 15.32
N ALA A 247 0.46 -12.10 14.77
CA ALA A 247 1.77 -11.91 15.37
C ALA A 247 2.20 -10.45 15.45
N LEU A 248 1.77 -9.64 14.48
CA LEU A 248 1.96 -8.17 14.49
C LEU A 248 1.06 -7.47 15.51
N GLY A 249 0.02 -8.14 15.99
CA GLY A 249 -0.91 -7.62 17.00
C GLY A 249 -2.02 -6.74 16.43
N VAL A 250 -2.28 -6.77 15.12
CA VAL A 250 -3.35 -5.97 14.50
C VAL A 250 -4.70 -6.49 14.98
N ARG A 251 -5.46 -5.63 15.68
CA ARG A 251 -6.76 -5.98 16.24
C ARG A 251 -7.91 -5.62 15.33
N GLN A 252 -7.73 -4.59 14.49
CA GLN A 252 -8.81 -4.01 13.72
C GLN A 252 -8.28 -3.14 12.58
N GLY A 253 -9.00 -3.12 11.45
CA GLY A 253 -8.70 -2.27 10.31
C GLY A 253 -8.16 -3.00 9.09
N LEU A 254 -7.71 -2.24 8.11
CA LEU A 254 -7.19 -2.76 6.85
C LEU A 254 -5.76 -3.27 6.99
N VAL A 255 -5.43 -4.29 6.22
CA VAL A 255 -4.06 -4.83 6.11
C VAL A 255 -3.73 -5.07 4.65
N HIS A 256 -2.54 -4.63 4.25
CA HIS A 256 -1.95 -4.89 2.93
C HIS A 256 -0.59 -5.54 3.15
N ALA A 257 -0.46 -6.81 2.75
CA ALA A 257 0.75 -7.60 2.99
C ALA A 257 1.36 -8.08 1.66
N GLU A 258 2.68 -7.99 1.54
CA GLU A 258 3.45 -8.43 0.39
C GLU A 258 4.32 -9.64 0.75
N TYR A 259 4.30 -10.67 -0.09
CA TYR A 259 5.02 -11.92 0.08
C TYR A 259 5.82 -12.26 -1.18
N LEU A 260 6.98 -12.89 -0.99
CA LEU A 260 7.65 -13.67 -2.03
C LEU A 260 7.35 -15.15 -1.81
N VAL A 261 6.88 -15.84 -2.83
CA VAL A 261 6.69 -17.30 -2.77
C VAL A 261 7.89 -17.97 -3.38
N HIS A 262 8.68 -18.64 -2.54
CA HIS A 262 9.88 -19.37 -2.93
C HIS A 262 9.71 -20.86 -2.62
N GLY A 263 9.76 -21.72 -3.66
CA GLY A 263 9.57 -23.16 -3.48
C GLY A 263 8.24 -23.54 -2.80
N GLY A 264 7.16 -22.81 -3.07
CA GLY A 264 5.86 -23.02 -2.44
C GLY A 264 5.75 -22.50 -0.99
N VAL A 265 6.78 -21.83 -0.47
CA VAL A 265 6.79 -21.25 0.89
C VAL A 265 6.62 -19.73 0.80
N PRO A 266 5.60 -19.16 1.46
CA PRO A 266 5.40 -17.71 1.50
C PRO A 266 6.36 -17.07 2.50
N VAL A 267 7.05 -16.03 2.05
CA VAL A 267 8.03 -15.25 2.80
C VAL A 267 7.54 -13.80 2.88
N PRO A 268 7.07 -13.30 4.02
CA PRO A 268 6.62 -11.92 4.14
C PRO A 268 7.78 -10.95 3.95
N ILE A 269 7.57 -9.90 3.14
CA ILE A 269 8.57 -8.87 2.82
C ILE A 269 8.16 -7.46 3.21
N ASP A 270 6.85 -7.20 3.29
CA ASP A 270 6.28 -5.94 3.74
C ASP A 270 4.84 -6.15 4.24
N VAL A 271 4.44 -5.39 5.26
CA VAL A 271 3.07 -5.37 5.78
C VAL A 271 2.72 -3.97 6.23
N ALA A 272 1.54 -3.52 5.89
CA ALA A 272 1.00 -2.25 6.35
C ALA A 272 -0.34 -2.43 7.05
N ALA A 273 -0.52 -1.80 8.20
CA ALA A 273 -1.81 -1.72 8.91
C ALA A 273 -2.70 -0.61 8.32
N ARG A 274 -2.88 -0.67 7.01
CA ARG A 274 -3.68 0.25 6.19
C ARG A 274 -3.97 -0.42 4.84
N GLY A 275 -4.80 0.22 4.03
CA GLY A 275 -5.09 -0.25 2.68
C GLY A 275 -3.95 -0.03 1.68
N GLY A 276 -3.97 -0.81 0.60
CA GLY A 276 -3.14 -0.60 -0.58
C GLY A 276 -3.55 0.68 -1.33
N GLY A 277 -2.56 1.34 -1.97
CA GLY A 277 -2.80 2.50 -2.82
C GLY A 277 -3.47 2.13 -4.16
N VAL A 278 -3.36 3.03 -5.13
CA VAL A 278 -3.81 2.84 -6.53
C VAL A 278 -5.25 2.33 -6.68
N HIS A 279 -6.16 2.86 -5.85
CA HIS A 279 -7.60 2.54 -5.85
C HIS A 279 -7.94 1.05 -5.59
N ILE A 280 -7.05 0.29 -4.95
CA ILE A 280 -7.30 -1.12 -4.59
C ILE A 280 -8.57 -1.22 -3.74
N TYR A 281 -8.64 -0.48 -2.63
CA TYR A 281 -9.77 -0.56 -1.69
C TYR A 281 -11.09 0.01 -2.22
N PRO A 282 -11.12 1.16 -2.93
CA PRO A 282 -12.39 1.71 -3.42
C PRO A 282 -12.91 1.06 -4.70
N VAL A 283 -12.06 0.42 -5.51
CA VAL A 283 -12.45 -0.07 -6.84
C VAL A 283 -12.23 -1.57 -7.00
N VAL A 284 -11.03 -2.07 -6.66
CA VAL A 284 -10.65 -3.47 -6.92
C VAL A 284 -11.33 -4.43 -5.95
N LEU A 285 -11.14 -4.21 -4.65
CA LEU A 285 -11.61 -5.16 -3.63
C LEU A 285 -13.14 -5.31 -3.58
N PRO A 286 -13.97 -4.26 -3.75
CA PRO A 286 -15.41 -4.44 -3.83
C PRO A 286 -15.84 -5.35 -4.98
N HIS A 287 -15.16 -5.28 -6.13
CA HIS A 287 -15.43 -6.17 -7.25
C HIS A 287 -14.95 -7.60 -6.99
N VAL A 288 -13.72 -7.75 -6.48
CA VAL A 288 -13.07 -9.06 -6.28
C VAL A 288 -13.73 -9.85 -5.16
N SER A 289 -14.01 -9.20 -4.02
CA SER A 289 -14.52 -9.87 -2.82
C SER A 289 -16.02 -9.71 -2.56
N GLY A 290 -16.67 -8.72 -3.17
CA GLY A 290 -18.01 -8.28 -2.83
C GLY A 290 -18.11 -7.41 -1.58
N VAL A 291 -17.00 -7.21 -0.88
CA VAL A 291 -16.96 -6.44 0.36
C VAL A 291 -16.63 -4.97 0.06
N ASP A 292 -17.50 -4.06 0.48
CA ASP A 292 -17.17 -2.63 0.53
C ASP A 292 -16.16 -2.38 1.66
N ALA A 293 -14.89 -2.64 1.35
CA ALA A 293 -13.80 -2.58 2.32
C ALA A 293 -13.59 -1.16 2.88
N MET A 294 -13.89 -0.13 2.08
CA MET A 294 -13.83 1.27 2.52
C MET A 294 -14.90 1.56 3.57
N ARG A 295 -16.16 1.15 3.32
CA ARG A 295 -17.23 1.25 4.30
C ARG A 295 -16.86 0.49 5.58
N ALA A 296 -16.41 -0.75 5.44
CA ALA A 296 -16.05 -1.57 6.59
C ALA A 296 -14.96 -0.91 7.45
N ALA A 297 -13.93 -0.32 6.84
CA ALA A 297 -12.88 0.40 7.56
C ALA A 297 -13.41 1.64 8.29
N ILE A 298 -14.29 2.42 7.64
CA ILE A 298 -14.93 3.59 8.24
C ILE A 298 -15.80 3.19 9.44
N GLU A 299 -16.65 2.16 9.28
CA GLU A 299 -17.52 1.67 10.36
C GLU A 299 -16.69 1.16 11.55
N LEU A 300 -15.63 0.38 11.29
CA LEU A 300 -14.72 -0.09 12.32
C LEU A 300 -14.07 1.08 13.09
N ALA A 301 -13.57 2.09 12.38
CA ALA A 301 -12.95 3.27 13.01
C ALA A 301 -13.93 4.04 13.92
N LEU A 302 -15.23 3.95 13.63
CA LEU A 302 -16.32 4.55 14.43
C LEU A 302 -16.92 3.58 15.47
N GLY A 303 -16.29 2.42 15.70
CA GLY A 303 -16.76 1.42 16.68
C GLY A 303 -18.05 0.71 16.27
N ARG A 304 -18.32 0.60 14.97
CA ARG A 304 -19.52 -0.05 14.42
C ARG A 304 -19.18 -1.38 13.77
N PRO A 305 -20.12 -2.30 13.67
CA PRO A 305 -19.90 -3.59 13.00
C PRO A 305 -19.49 -3.38 11.53
N CYS A 306 -18.47 -4.11 11.08
CA CYS A 306 -17.94 -3.99 9.72
C CYS A 306 -18.87 -4.54 8.61
N GLY A 307 -19.82 -5.39 8.95
CA GLY A 307 -20.89 -5.87 8.05
C GLY A 307 -20.36 -6.53 6.78
N LEU A 308 -19.37 -7.44 6.90
CA LEU A 308 -18.75 -8.11 5.74
C LEU A 308 -19.78 -9.04 5.06
N GLN A 309 -19.93 -8.87 3.74
CA GLN A 309 -20.76 -9.74 2.91
C GLN A 309 -19.99 -10.12 1.64
N PRO A 310 -19.05 -11.10 1.72
CA PRO A 310 -18.25 -11.50 0.58
C PRO A 310 -19.07 -12.18 -0.51
N HIS A 311 -18.61 -12.07 -1.76
CA HIS A 311 -19.15 -12.90 -2.86
C HIS A 311 -18.87 -14.39 -2.60
N PRO A 312 -19.77 -15.27 -3.03
CA PRO A 312 -19.53 -16.72 -2.94
C PRO A 312 -18.38 -17.19 -3.84
N VAL A 313 -18.13 -16.48 -4.94
CA VAL A 313 -17.02 -16.75 -5.88
C VAL A 313 -16.26 -15.45 -6.12
N PRO A 314 -14.95 -15.42 -5.88
CA PRO A 314 -14.12 -14.26 -6.18
C PRO A 314 -14.12 -13.95 -7.69
N ARG A 315 -14.15 -12.65 -8.02
CA ARG A 315 -13.97 -12.13 -9.38
C ARG A 315 -12.55 -11.64 -9.58
N ALA A 316 -12.24 -11.19 -10.77
CA ALA A 316 -10.90 -10.76 -11.15
C ALA A 316 -10.82 -9.26 -11.44
N ALA A 317 -9.63 -8.71 -11.18
CA ALA A 317 -9.28 -7.34 -11.54
C ALA A 317 -7.82 -7.26 -11.94
N ASN A 318 -7.49 -6.33 -12.82
CA ASN A 318 -6.11 -6.04 -13.20
C ASN A 318 -5.82 -4.55 -13.07
N ILE A 319 -4.64 -4.23 -12.56
CA ILE A 319 -4.07 -2.88 -12.52
C ILE A 319 -2.88 -2.89 -13.47
N GLU A 320 -3.01 -2.23 -14.61
CA GLU A 320 -1.93 -2.04 -15.57
C GLU A 320 -1.29 -0.68 -15.35
N PHE A 321 0.01 -0.64 -15.03
CA PHE A 321 0.73 0.60 -14.85
C PHE A 321 1.27 1.12 -16.18
N LEU A 322 0.97 2.39 -16.45
CA LEU A 322 1.25 3.03 -17.73
C LEU A 322 2.66 3.62 -17.74
N ARG A 323 3.39 3.41 -18.84
CA ARG A 323 4.68 4.04 -19.12
C ARG A 323 4.52 5.18 -20.14
N ALA A 324 5.40 6.17 -20.01
CA ALA A 324 5.65 7.16 -21.04
C ALA A 324 7.10 7.07 -21.51
N PRO A 325 7.42 7.42 -22.77
CA PRO A 325 8.79 7.63 -23.21
C PRO A 325 9.47 8.72 -22.37
N SER A 326 10.82 8.66 -22.25
CA SER A 326 11.56 9.70 -21.53
C SER A 326 11.57 11.01 -22.30
N GLY A 327 11.26 12.12 -21.63
CA GLY A 327 11.20 13.44 -22.21
C GLY A 327 10.14 14.32 -21.56
N ARG A 328 9.92 15.52 -22.11
CA ARG A 328 8.80 16.37 -21.71
C ARG A 328 7.55 15.97 -22.47
N ILE A 329 6.47 15.65 -21.75
CA ILE A 329 5.21 15.23 -22.35
C ILE A 329 4.57 16.42 -23.07
N VAL A 330 4.36 16.29 -24.38
CA VAL A 330 3.73 17.32 -25.23
C VAL A 330 2.31 16.95 -25.62
N ALA A 331 1.95 15.66 -25.61
CA ALA A 331 0.58 15.20 -25.82
C ALA A 331 0.34 13.82 -25.21
N ILE A 332 -0.91 13.58 -24.78
CA ILE A 332 -1.43 12.28 -24.36
C ILE A 332 -2.73 12.08 -25.13
N ASP A 333 -2.67 11.28 -26.18
CA ASP A 333 -3.81 10.99 -27.08
C ASP A 333 -4.42 9.62 -26.74
N GLY A 334 -5.67 9.36 -27.15
CA GLY A 334 -6.34 8.08 -27.01
C GLY A 334 -7.02 7.82 -25.66
N LEU A 335 -7.10 8.81 -24.77
CA LEU A 335 -7.70 8.66 -23.45
C LEU A 335 -9.16 8.17 -23.49
N ASP A 336 -9.98 8.71 -24.39
CA ASP A 336 -11.38 8.31 -24.51
C ASP A 336 -11.52 6.90 -25.09
N ILE A 337 -10.62 6.51 -26.03
CA ILE A 337 -10.55 5.16 -26.56
C ILE A 337 -10.18 4.17 -25.44
N ALA A 338 -9.17 4.50 -24.65
CA ALA A 338 -8.74 3.68 -23.52
C ALA A 338 -9.85 3.52 -22.47
N ARG A 339 -10.57 4.59 -22.14
CA ARG A 339 -11.71 4.56 -21.20
C ARG A 339 -12.89 3.75 -21.73
N ALA A 340 -13.09 3.73 -23.05
CA ALA A 340 -14.18 3.01 -23.70
C ALA A 340 -13.92 1.50 -23.86
N VAL A 341 -12.72 1.01 -23.55
CA VAL A 341 -12.41 -0.44 -23.59
C VAL A 341 -13.31 -1.17 -22.58
N PRO A 342 -14.08 -2.19 -23.00
CA PRO A 342 -14.91 -2.97 -22.10
C PRO A 342 -14.10 -3.56 -20.92
N GLY A 343 -14.62 -3.39 -19.71
CA GLY A 343 -13.96 -3.81 -18.48
C GLY A 343 -13.13 -2.72 -17.79
N VAL A 344 -12.84 -1.59 -18.45
CA VAL A 344 -12.16 -0.46 -17.80
C VAL A 344 -13.09 0.20 -16.79
N ALA A 345 -12.69 0.15 -15.52
CA ALA A 345 -13.40 0.80 -14.42
C ALA A 345 -12.78 2.15 -14.06
N LEU A 346 -11.47 2.31 -14.27
CA LEU A 346 -10.75 3.54 -13.95
C LEU A 346 -9.52 3.68 -14.84
N LEU A 347 -9.28 4.90 -15.33
CA LEU A 347 -8.02 5.34 -15.92
C LEU A 347 -7.58 6.60 -15.15
N HIS A 348 -6.44 6.50 -14.46
CA HIS A 348 -5.86 7.58 -13.69
C HIS A 348 -4.49 7.95 -14.24
N LEU A 349 -4.23 9.25 -14.40
CA LEU A 349 -2.93 9.76 -14.81
C LEU A 349 -2.26 10.47 -13.63
N ASN A 350 -0.98 10.14 -13.40
CA ASN A 350 -0.11 10.84 -12.44
C ASN A 350 0.63 12.00 -13.09
N LEU A 351 0.93 11.88 -14.40
CA LEU A 351 1.63 12.88 -15.20
C LEU A 351 0.68 13.47 -16.25
N GLN A 352 0.90 14.72 -16.58
CA GLN A 352 0.10 15.49 -17.55
C GLN A 352 1.01 16.13 -18.60
N VAL A 353 0.42 16.76 -19.60
CA VAL A 353 1.13 17.56 -20.60
C VAL A 353 1.89 18.68 -19.90
N GLY A 354 3.18 18.79 -20.21
CA GLY A 354 4.13 19.70 -19.56
C GLY A 354 5.05 19.04 -18.55
N ASP A 355 4.67 17.91 -17.97
CA ASP A 355 5.50 17.16 -17.03
C ASP A 355 6.66 16.43 -17.75
N ARG A 356 7.69 16.07 -16.99
CA ARG A 356 8.78 15.22 -17.48
C ARG A 356 8.55 13.77 -17.06
N SER A 357 8.64 12.87 -18.03
CA SER A 357 8.70 11.42 -17.83
C SER A 357 10.14 10.91 -17.95
N GLY A 358 10.42 9.76 -17.34
CA GLY A 358 11.74 9.15 -17.35
C GLY A 358 11.75 7.66 -17.07
N ALA A 359 12.94 7.12 -16.83
CA ALA A 359 13.10 5.74 -16.41
C ALA A 359 12.39 5.51 -15.07
N TRP A 360 11.83 4.32 -14.89
CA TRP A 360 11.14 3.97 -13.65
C TRP A 360 12.14 3.64 -12.53
N HIS A 361 12.64 4.67 -11.86
CA HIS A 361 13.45 4.51 -10.65
C HIS A 361 12.57 4.20 -9.43
N ASP A 362 11.34 4.73 -9.43
CA ASP A 362 10.31 4.51 -8.41
C ASP A 362 8.89 4.55 -9.02
N LYS A 363 7.88 4.45 -8.17
CA LYS A 363 6.45 4.43 -8.56
C LYS A 363 5.93 5.80 -9.02
N GLU A 364 6.61 6.91 -8.71
CA GLU A 364 6.17 8.28 -9.01
C GLU A 364 6.34 8.61 -10.50
N GLN A 365 7.26 7.92 -11.19
CA GLN A 365 7.54 8.11 -12.62
C GLN A 365 6.58 7.35 -13.54
N ARG A 366 5.60 6.68 -12.99
CA ARG A 366 4.53 6.08 -13.78
C ARG A 366 3.66 7.16 -14.41
N LEU A 367 3.36 7.05 -15.70
CA LEU A 367 2.37 7.92 -16.36
C LEU A 367 1.02 7.87 -15.63
N GLY A 368 0.66 6.71 -15.13
CA GLY A 368 -0.60 6.45 -14.45
C GLY A 368 -0.90 4.96 -14.35
N HIS A 369 -2.17 4.62 -14.26
CA HIS A 369 -2.63 3.23 -14.27
C HIS A 369 -4.05 3.11 -14.83
N VAL A 370 -4.36 1.91 -15.35
CA VAL A 370 -5.70 1.48 -15.75
C VAL A 370 -6.12 0.36 -14.82
N ILE A 371 -7.35 0.42 -14.30
CA ILE A 371 -8.00 -0.67 -13.57
C ILE A 371 -9.06 -1.28 -14.46
N THR A 372 -8.98 -2.58 -14.65
CA THR A 372 -9.96 -3.37 -15.38
C THR A 372 -10.56 -4.45 -14.51
N LEU A 373 -11.86 -4.66 -14.64
CA LEU A 373 -12.67 -5.59 -13.86
C LEU A 373 -13.28 -6.64 -14.78
N ALA A 374 -13.24 -7.90 -14.37
CA ALA A 374 -13.81 -9.02 -15.13
C ALA A 374 -14.20 -10.18 -14.20
N GLU A 375 -14.82 -11.22 -14.74
CA GLU A 375 -15.11 -12.46 -14.01
C GLU A 375 -13.84 -13.32 -13.88
N VAL A 376 -12.93 -13.28 -14.89
CA VAL A 376 -11.69 -14.04 -14.92
C VAL A 376 -10.47 -13.15 -15.17
N ALA A 377 -9.32 -13.56 -14.68
CA ALA A 377 -8.10 -12.75 -14.68
C ALA A 377 -7.57 -12.45 -16.09
N GLU A 378 -7.67 -13.42 -16.98
CA GLU A 378 -7.21 -13.31 -18.35
C GLU A 378 -7.95 -12.18 -19.12
N ASP A 379 -9.27 -12.06 -18.91
CA ASP A 379 -10.08 -11.01 -19.51
C ASP A 379 -9.74 -9.64 -18.93
N ALA A 380 -9.54 -9.56 -17.61
CA ALA A 380 -9.11 -8.33 -16.95
C ALA A 380 -7.74 -7.86 -17.48
N MET A 381 -6.77 -8.77 -17.61
CA MET A 381 -5.45 -8.46 -18.16
C MET A 381 -5.52 -8.04 -19.61
N ALA A 382 -6.28 -8.76 -20.45
CA ALA A 382 -6.44 -8.43 -21.87
C ALA A 382 -7.09 -7.05 -22.06
N ALA A 383 -8.09 -6.71 -21.26
CA ALA A 383 -8.71 -5.38 -21.27
C ALA A 383 -7.72 -4.29 -20.85
N GLY A 384 -6.92 -4.52 -19.81
CA GLY A 384 -5.87 -3.58 -19.36
C GLY A 384 -4.82 -3.32 -20.42
N ALA A 385 -4.34 -4.38 -21.08
CA ALA A 385 -3.38 -4.27 -22.20
C ALA A 385 -3.95 -3.45 -23.36
N ARG A 386 -5.19 -3.75 -23.81
CA ARG A 386 -5.86 -2.96 -24.88
C ARG A 386 -6.02 -1.49 -24.50
N ALA A 387 -6.38 -1.20 -23.25
CA ALA A 387 -6.52 0.18 -22.80
C ALA A 387 -5.16 0.91 -22.78
N ALA A 388 -4.10 0.24 -22.34
CA ALA A 388 -2.75 0.81 -22.35
C ALA A 388 -2.25 1.05 -23.80
N GLU A 389 -2.49 0.11 -24.71
CA GLU A 389 -2.12 0.22 -26.13
C GLU A 389 -2.87 1.33 -26.87
N ALA A 390 -4.08 1.69 -26.44
CA ALA A 390 -4.84 2.80 -27.02
C ALA A 390 -4.20 4.17 -26.76
N LEU A 391 -3.40 4.29 -25.69
CA LEU A 391 -2.74 5.54 -25.33
C LEU A 391 -1.52 5.82 -26.22
N ARG A 392 -1.37 7.06 -26.62
CA ARG A 392 -0.23 7.56 -27.37
C ARG A 392 0.35 8.77 -26.66
N VAL A 393 1.54 8.60 -26.11
CA VAL A 393 2.27 9.68 -25.42
C VAL A 393 3.38 10.19 -26.32
N ARG A 394 3.36 11.47 -26.60
CA ARG A 394 4.41 12.16 -27.36
C ARG A 394 5.25 13.00 -26.42
N VAL A 395 6.56 12.92 -26.60
CA VAL A 395 7.56 13.66 -25.81
C VAL A 395 8.51 14.41 -26.71
N GLU A 396 9.15 15.45 -26.19
CA GLU A 396 10.26 16.20 -26.78
C GLU A 396 11.49 16.20 -25.86
#